data_b90e1a544bd4bec2c72e9b8fca4963d3
#
_entry.id   b90e1a544bd4bec2c72e9b8fca4963d3
#
_cell.length_a   1.000
_cell.length_b   1.000
_cell.length_c   1.000
_cell.angle_alpha   90.00
_cell.angle_beta   90.00
_cell.angle_gamma   90.00
#
_symmetry.space_group_name_H-M   'P 1'
#
loop_
_entity.id
_entity.type
_entity.pdbx_description
1 polymer ?
#
loop_
_entity_poly.entity_id
_entity_poly.type
_entity_poly.pdbx_seq_one_letter_code
_entity_poly.pdbx_strand_id
1 'polypeptide(L)'
;TENIIQITQDKLEKYKSFPLNIKGTGVFPSMGYMRVIWLGVEEPEQFSQLQRDLDQEFVKMGFKKERSYIPHLTIARVKGPRNKEILAETVQKLESIEIGQMTLEKIVLKKSELTPVGPIYTDIQQFFI
;
A
#
# COMPACT_ATOMS: atom_id res chain seq x y z
N THR A 1 12.01 16.48 7.74
CA THR A 1 11.14 16.51 6.55
C THR A 1 11.95 16.78 5.28
N GLU A 2 12.79 17.80 5.27
CA GLU A 2 13.62 18.09 4.10
C GLU A 2 14.58 16.96 3.75
N ASN A 3 15.14 16.29 4.74
CA ASN A 3 16.01 15.13 4.54
C ASN A 3 15.27 13.97 3.91
N ILE A 4 14.02 13.72 4.33
CA ILE A 4 13.18 12.68 3.74
C ILE A 4 12.90 13.01 2.28
N ILE A 5 12.56 14.25 1.98
CA ILE A 5 12.30 14.70 0.61
C ILE A 5 13.50 14.49 -0.29
N GLN A 6 14.68 14.91 0.17
CA GLN A 6 15.91 14.82 -0.62
C GLN A 6 16.31 13.35 -0.89
N ILE A 7 16.27 12.52 0.15
CA ILE A 7 16.61 11.10 0.03
C ILE A 7 15.64 10.38 -0.88
N THR A 8 14.34 10.68 -0.75
CA THR A 8 13.30 10.08 -1.60
C THR A 8 13.53 10.48 -3.06
N GLN A 9 13.77 11.76 -3.31
CA GLN A 9 14.01 12.28 -4.65
C GLN A 9 15.23 11.62 -5.29
N ASP A 10 16.34 11.54 -4.57
CA ASP A 10 17.56 10.92 -5.05
C ASP A 10 17.37 9.45 -5.38
N LYS A 11 16.64 8.72 -4.53
CA LYS A 11 16.41 7.30 -4.73
C LYS A 11 15.49 7.02 -5.91
N LEU A 12 14.54 7.91 -6.17
CA LEU A 12 13.57 7.75 -7.24
C LEU A 12 14.10 8.15 -8.62
N GLU A 13 15.22 8.82 -8.71
CA GLU A 13 15.80 9.26 -10.00
C GLU A 13 16.03 8.11 -10.98
N LYS A 14 16.39 6.93 -10.48
CA LYS A 14 16.61 5.74 -11.30
C LYS A 14 15.35 4.99 -11.69
N TYR A 15 14.21 5.38 -11.13
CA TYR A 15 12.94 4.72 -11.42
C TYR A 15 12.18 5.45 -12.52
N LYS A 16 11.46 4.68 -13.34
CA LYS A 16 10.54 5.18 -14.35
C LYS A 16 9.15 4.68 -14.00
N SER A 17 8.13 5.38 -14.50
CA SER A 17 6.76 4.93 -14.34
C SER A 17 6.57 3.51 -14.88
N PHE A 18 5.72 2.74 -14.22
CA PHE A 18 5.45 1.35 -14.62
C PHE A 18 3.98 1.01 -14.37
N PRO A 19 3.45 0.05 -15.14
CA PRO A 19 2.05 -0.35 -14.96
C PRO A 19 1.89 -1.24 -13.74
N LEU A 20 0.70 -1.13 -13.12
CA LEU A 20 0.26 -2.02 -12.05
C LEU A 20 -1.07 -2.63 -12.47
N ASN A 21 -1.15 -3.96 -12.47
CA ASN A 21 -2.40 -4.67 -12.69
C ASN A 21 -3.04 -4.96 -11.35
N ILE A 22 -4.19 -4.36 -11.09
CA ILE A 22 -4.94 -4.58 -9.86
C ILE A 22 -5.74 -5.86 -10.03
N LYS A 23 -5.40 -6.87 -9.26
CA LYS A 23 -5.98 -8.20 -9.38
C LYS A 23 -6.07 -8.89 -8.03
N GLY A 24 -7.20 -9.53 -7.80
CA GLY A 24 -7.41 -10.36 -6.63
C GLY A 24 -7.73 -9.60 -5.36
N THR A 25 -8.18 -10.35 -4.38
CA THR A 25 -8.50 -9.84 -3.05
C THR A 25 -7.73 -10.59 -2.00
N GLY A 26 -7.54 -9.95 -0.86
CA GLY A 26 -6.94 -10.58 0.30
C GLY A 26 -7.42 -9.93 1.57
N VAL A 27 -7.00 -10.49 2.69
CA VAL A 27 -7.39 -10.01 4.01
C VAL A 27 -6.20 -10.02 4.95
N PHE A 28 -6.23 -9.12 5.92
CA PHE A 28 -5.30 -9.12 7.06
C PHE A 28 -6.09 -9.24 8.36
N PRO A 29 -5.58 -9.87 9.39
CA PRO A 29 -4.38 -10.72 9.40
C PRO A 29 -4.59 -12.11 8.79
N SER A 30 -5.83 -12.64 8.75
CA SER A 30 -6.12 -13.97 8.20
C SER A 30 -7.59 -14.10 7.82
N MET A 31 -7.92 -15.12 7.04
CA MET A 31 -9.32 -15.43 6.68
C MET A 31 -10.16 -15.80 7.90
N GLY A 32 -9.57 -16.39 8.92
CA GLY A 32 -10.26 -16.71 10.16
C GLY A 32 -10.52 -15.51 11.06
N TYR A 33 -9.79 -14.43 10.87
CA TYR A 33 -9.93 -13.19 11.64
C TYR A 33 -9.66 -12.00 10.73
N MET A 34 -10.66 -11.62 9.96
CA MET A 34 -10.53 -10.54 8.97
C MET A 34 -10.71 -9.18 9.65
N ARG A 35 -9.75 -8.30 9.48
CA ARG A 35 -9.80 -6.91 9.94
C ARG A 35 -9.74 -5.93 8.79
N VAL A 36 -9.02 -6.27 7.74
CA VAL A 36 -8.80 -5.43 6.57
C VAL A 36 -9.01 -6.28 5.32
N ILE A 37 -9.79 -5.75 4.38
CA ILE A 37 -9.96 -6.35 3.05
C ILE A 37 -9.25 -5.44 2.05
N TRP A 38 -8.45 -6.04 1.17
CA TRP A 38 -7.65 -5.29 0.21
C TRP A 38 -7.67 -5.91 -1.17
N LEU A 39 -7.34 -5.09 -2.16
CA LEU A 39 -7.07 -5.53 -3.53
C LEU A 39 -5.58 -5.68 -3.72
N GLY A 40 -5.18 -6.72 -4.44
CA GLY A 40 -3.77 -7.01 -4.69
C GLY A 40 -3.28 -6.47 -6.03
N VAL A 41 -2.00 -6.70 -6.28
CA VAL A 41 -1.32 -6.33 -7.52
C VAL A 41 -0.68 -7.58 -8.09
N GLU A 42 -0.93 -7.84 -9.38
CA GLU A 42 -0.29 -8.94 -10.10
C GLU A 42 1.15 -8.54 -10.44
N GLU A 43 2.08 -9.49 -10.32
CA GLU A 43 3.50 -9.26 -10.60
C GLU A 43 4.06 -8.01 -9.89
N PRO A 44 4.09 -8.01 -8.54
CA PRO A 44 4.40 -6.81 -7.76
C PRO A 44 5.89 -6.47 -7.65
N GLU A 45 6.77 -7.14 -8.35
CA GLU A 45 8.22 -7.09 -8.15
C GLU A 45 8.79 -5.66 -8.26
N GLN A 46 8.35 -4.90 -9.27
CA GLN A 46 8.84 -3.53 -9.46
C GLN A 46 8.43 -2.62 -8.31
N PHE A 47 7.17 -2.74 -7.86
CA PHE A 47 6.69 -1.99 -6.71
C PHE A 47 7.42 -2.39 -5.44
N SER A 48 7.58 -3.69 -5.22
CA SER A 48 8.25 -4.23 -4.04
C SER A 48 9.71 -3.76 -3.96
N GLN A 49 10.38 -3.72 -5.10
CA GLN A 49 11.76 -3.24 -5.15
C GLN A 49 11.86 -1.74 -4.82
N LEU A 50 10.94 -0.94 -5.37
CA LEU A 50 10.88 0.49 -5.08
C LEU A 50 10.64 0.74 -3.59
N GLN A 51 9.67 0.04 -3.00
CA GLN A 51 9.38 0.17 -1.58
C GLN A 51 10.58 -0.27 -0.72
N ARG A 52 11.22 -1.35 -1.10
CA ARG A 52 12.39 -1.88 -0.39
C ARG A 52 13.56 -0.87 -0.42
N ASP A 53 13.80 -0.28 -1.58
CA ASP A 53 14.86 0.72 -1.73
C ASP A 53 14.61 1.95 -0.85
N LEU A 54 13.37 2.45 -0.81
CA LEU A 54 13.00 3.56 0.06
C LEU A 54 13.09 3.18 1.53
N ASP A 55 12.62 2.00 1.89
CA ASP A 55 12.66 1.51 3.27
C ASP A 55 14.09 1.43 3.79
N GLN A 56 15.02 0.94 2.99
CA GLN A 56 16.43 0.87 3.37
C GLN A 56 16.99 2.25 3.74
N GLU A 57 16.64 3.27 2.97
CA GLU A 57 17.08 4.63 3.27
C GLU A 57 16.42 5.18 4.54
N PHE A 58 15.15 4.91 4.74
CA PHE A 58 14.43 5.36 5.92
C PHE A 58 14.91 4.65 7.20
N VAL A 59 15.28 3.38 7.11
CA VAL A 59 15.87 2.65 8.24
C VAL A 59 17.18 3.30 8.67
N LYS A 60 18.01 3.75 7.73
CA LYS A 60 19.25 4.49 8.03
C LYS A 60 18.99 5.80 8.77
N MET A 61 17.80 6.39 8.58
CA MET A 61 17.38 7.61 9.25
C MET A 61 16.75 7.36 10.63
N GLY A 62 16.64 6.10 11.05
CA GLY A 62 16.07 5.73 12.34
C GLY A 62 14.64 5.24 12.32
N PHE A 63 14.02 5.13 11.15
CA PHE A 63 12.67 4.58 11.05
C PHE A 63 12.69 3.06 11.17
N LYS A 64 11.59 2.50 11.67
CA LYS A 64 11.44 1.06 11.82
C LYS A 64 11.33 0.40 10.44
N LYS A 65 12.03 -0.73 10.28
CA LYS A 65 11.97 -1.51 9.04
C LYS A 65 10.56 -2.04 8.78
N GLU A 66 10.11 -1.93 7.52
CA GLU A 66 8.84 -2.48 7.10
C GLU A 66 8.87 -4.02 7.12
N ARG A 67 7.74 -4.63 7.42
CA ARG A 67 7.63 -6.09 7.51
C ARG A 67 7.32 -6.75 6.18
N SER A 68 6.69 -6.02 5.28
CA SER A 68 6.24 -6.57 4.01
C SER A 68 6.31 -5.52 2.92
N TYR A 69 6.71 -5.95 1.73
CA TYR A 69 6.77 -5.09 0.56
C TYR A 69 5.74 -5.50 -0.50
N ILE A 70 4.67 -6.14 -0.06
CA ILE A 70 3.57 -6.55 -0.94
C ILE A 70 2.60 -5.38 -1.08
N PRO A 71 2.39 -4.87 -2.31
CA PRO A 71 1.45 -3.78 -2.52
C PRO A 71 0.01 -4.26 -2.32
N HIS A 72 -0.79 -3.40 -1.72
CA HIS A 72 -2.21 -3.68 -1.54
C HIS A 72 -3.00 -2.38 -1.45
N LEU A 73 -4.25 -2.44 -1.87
CA LEU A 73 -5.16 -1.31 -1.79
C LEU A 73 -6.29 -1.68 -0.84
N THR A 74 -6.30 -1.10 0.33
CA THR A 74 -7.34 -1.36 1.33
C THR A 74 -8.67 -0.78 0.85
N ILE A 75 -9.69 -1.61 0.78
CA ILE A 75 -11.04 -1.18 0.35
C ILE A 75 -12.06 -1.21 1.47
N ALA A 76 -11.80 -1.96 2.55
CA ALA A 76 -12.74 -2.04 3.66
C ALA A 76 -12.03 -2.45 4.95
N ARG A 77 -12.62 -2.03 6.06
CA ARG A 77 -12.22 -2.46 7.40
C ARG A 77 -13.39 -3.15 8.07
N VAL A 78 -13.13 -4.33 8.63
CA VAL A 78 -14.15 -5.14 9.28
C VAL A 78 -14.21 -4.76 10.76
N LYS A 79 -15.38 -4.28 11.19
CA LYS A 79 -15.56 -3.76 12.56
C LYS A 79 -16.05 -4.79 13.56
N GLY A 80 -16.49 -5.96 13.11
CA GLY A 80 -17.01 -6.98 14.01
C GLY A 80 -17.24 -8.31 13.30
N PRO A 81 -17.67 -9.35 14.04
CA PRO A 81 -17.82 -10.70 13.49
C PRO A 81 -19.11 -10.96 12.73
N ARG A 82 -19.99 -9.96 12.60
CA ARG A 82 -21.29 -10.11 11.95
C ARG A 82 -21.11 -10.47 10.48
N ASN A 83 -21.85 -11.51 10.02
CA ASN A 83 -21.80 -12.01 8.64
C ASN A 83 -20.40 -12.47 8.19
N LYS A 84 -19.57 -12.89 9.13
CA LYS A 84 -18.20 -13.32 8.89
C LYS A 84 -18.10 -14.40 7.83
N GLU A 85 -18.96 -15.40 7.87
CA GLU A 85 -18.92 -16.52 6.94
C GLU A 85 -19.25 -16.09 5.51
N ILE A 86 -20.28 -15.25 5.35
CA ILE A 86 -20.69 -14.71 4.04
C ILE A 86 -19.57 -13.84 3.47
N LEU A 87 -18.96 -13.00 4.31
CA LEU A 87 -17.88 -12.13 3.91
C LEU A 87 -16.66 -12.94 3.46
N ALA A 88 -16.25 -13.95 4.23
CA ALA A 88 -15.13 -14.82 3.89
C ALA A 88 -15.37 -15.54 2.56
N GLU A 89 -16.56 -16.06 2.37
CA GLU A 89 -16.95 -16.74 1.12
C GLU A 89 -16.87 -15.79 -0.07
N THR A 90 -17.38 -14.58 0.09
CA THR A 90 -17.36 -13.55 -0.96
C THR A 90 -15.92 -13.16 -1.32
N VAL A 91 -15.08 -12.94 -0.34
CA VAL A 91 -13.67 -12.60 -0.57
C VAL A 91 -12.95 -13.73 -1.31
N GLN A 92 -13.20 -14.97 -0.92
CA GLN A 92 -12.59 -16.13 -1.60
C GLN A 92 -13.03 -16.26 -3.05
N LYS A 93 -14.30 -15.98 -3.34
CA LYS A 93 -14.80 -16.00 -4.72
C LYS A 93 -14.12 -14.96 -5.60
N LEU A 94 -13.64 -13.87 -5.02
CA LEU A 94 -13.01 -12.76 -5.72
C LEU A 94 -11.49 -12.81 -5.68
N GLU A 95 -10.89 -13.91 -5.21
CA GLU A 95 -9.43 -13.99 -5.01
C GLU A 95 -8.60 -13.83 -6.29
N SER A 96 -9.21 -14.04 -7.45
CA SER A 96 -8.55 -13.90 -8.74
C SER A 96 -9.21 -12.87 -9.66
N ILE A 97 -10.09 -12.03 -9.11
CA ILE A 97 -10.79 -11.04 -9.92
C ILE A 97 -9.83 -10.03 -10.54
N GLU A 98 -10.03 -9.76 -11.83
CA GLU A 98 -9.30 -8.71 -12.53
C GLU A 98 -10.06 -7.41 -12.41
N ILE A 99 -9.41 -6.38 -11.85
CA ILE A 99 -10.04 -5.08 -11.58
C ILE A 99 -9.68 -4.09 -12.68
N GLY A 100 -8.38 -3.96 -12.99
CA GLY A 100 -7.93 -3.02 -13.98
C GLY A 100 -6.44 -2.76 -13.90
N GLN A 101 -5.98 -1.82 -14.69
CA GLN A 101 -4.58 -1.43 -14.77
C GLN A 101 -4.45 0.06 -14.49
N MET A 102 -3.41 0.41 -13.75
CA MET A 102 -3.01 1.79 -13.54
C MET A 102 -1.51 1.92 -13.79
N THR A 103 -1.06 3.14 -14.03
CA THR A 103 0.37 3.42 -14.14
C THR A 103 0.83 4.10 -12.85
N LEU A 104 1.86 3.53 -12.22
CA LEU A 104 2.51 4.19 -11.09
C LEU A 104 3.45 5.25 -11.65
N GLU A 105 3.09 6.52 -11.49
CA GLU A 105 3.84 7.64 -12.03
C GLU A 105 4.23 8.68 -11.00
N LYS A 106 3.72 8.55 -9.77
CA LYS A 106 4.08 9.45 -8.69
C LYS A 106 3.99 8.78 -7.33
N ILE A 107 4.79 9.28 -6.42
CA ILE A 107 4.77 8.91 -5.01
C ILE A 107 4.56 10.18 -4.21
N VAL A 108 3.79 10.11 -3.15
CA VAL A 108 3.43 11.29 -2.36
C VAL A 108 3.86 11.09 -0.92
N LEU A 109 4.60 12.07 -0.41
CA LEU A 109 4.88 12.14 1.03
C LEU A 109 3.74 12.88 1.68
N LYS A 110 3.05 12.23 2.60
CA LYS A 110 1.88 12.77 3.28
C LYS A 110 2.14 12.98 4.76
N LYS A 111 1.50 14.02 5.29
CA LYS A 111 1.37 14.23 6.73
C LYS A 111 0.04 13.63 7.16
N SER A 112 0.05 12.85 8.22
CA SER A 112 -1.16 12.27 8.82
C SER A 112 -1.39 12.88 10.19
N GLU A 113 -2.56 13.49 10.39
CA GLU A 113 -2.99 14.00 11.68
C GLU A 113 -4.19 13.20 12.18
N LEU A 114 -4.04 12.57 13.35
CA LEU A 114 -5.12 11.80 13.94
C LEU A 114 -6.13 12.73 14.60
N THR A 115 -7.40 12.53 14.27
CA THR A 115 -8.52 13.27 14.87
C THR A 115 -9.54 12.29 15.44
N PRO A 116 -10.49 12.75 16.28
CA PRO A 116 -11.54 11.88 16.80
C PRO A 116 -12.41 11.23 15.73
N VAL A 117 -12.47 11.80 14.53
CA VAL A 117 -13.26 11.27 13.41
C VAL A 117 -12.40 10.54 12.37
N GLY A 118 -11.12 10.34 12.63
CA GLY A 118 -10.19 9.65 11.76
C GLY A 118 -8.99 10.49 11.37
N PRO A 119 -8.07 9.95 10.56
CA PRO A 119 -6.88 10.69 10.14
C PRO A 119 -7.21 11.75 9.09
N ILE A 120 -6.49 12.86 9.14
CA ILE A 120 -6.50 13.89 8.09
C ILE A 120 -5.15 13.83 7.40
N TYR A 121 -5.16 13.64 6.08
CA TYR A 121 -3.94 13.55 5.28
C TYR A 121 -3.72 14.83 4.48
N THR A 122 -2.47 15.29 4.49
CA THR A 122 -2.04 16.46 3.72
C THR A 122 -0.81 16.09 2.90
N ASP A 123 -0.81 16.43 1.63
CA ASP A 123 0.35 16.19 0.76
C ASP A 123 1.45 17.19 1.09
N ILE A 124 2.63 16.68 1.43
CA ILE A 124 3.82 17.51 1.67
C ILE A 124 4.59 17.69 0.37
N GLN A 125 4.81 16.61 -0.36
CA GLN A 125 5.59 16.61 -1.58
C GLN A 125 5.15 15.50 -2.51
N GLN A 126 5.10 15.78 -3.82
CA GLN A 126 4.87 14.78 -4.86
C GLN A 126 6.18 14.52 -5.60
N PHE A 127 6.47 13.25 -5.86
CA PHE A 127 7.65 12.81 -6.60
C PHE A 127 7.17 12.08 -7.85
N PHE A 128 7.52 12.59 -9.02
CA PHE A 128 7.16 11.95 -10.29
C PHE A 128 8.28 11.04 -10.77
N ILE A 129 7.88 9.92 -11.37
CA ILE A 129 8.84 8.95 -11.91
C ILE A 129 8.54 8.60 -13.36
#